data_6282d53e2a9aed7180b182cc92219df4
#
_entry.id   6282d53e2a9aed7180b182cc92219df4
#
_cell.length_a   1.000
_cell.length_b   1.000
_cell.length_c   1.000
_cell.angle_alpha   90.00
_cell.angle_beta   90.00
_cell.angle_gamma   90.00
#
_symmetry.space_group_name_H-M   'P 1'
#
loop_
_entity.id
_entity.type
_entity.pdbx_description
1 polymer ?
#
loop_
_entity_poly.entity_id
_entity_poly.type
_entity_poly.pdbx_seq_one_letter_code
_entity_poly.pdbx_strand_id
1 'polypeptide(L)'
;GHKTTSIDKRNWYELDGALESADMVIITVPIHVTESVIQRLKGRLPKQVILADFTSNKRRPIEQMKAIHTGPILGLHPMHGPDVENLSKQLMVACPVQQAEQSQWFLEQCELWGMRLIEAEAEKHDHVMHLVQGLRHFVALLHGSFMKHYDLNPNDMLDYSSPIYRAELMMTGRIFAQSAELYADIVFSNEERRALLLRFFEHHALLAEM
;
A
#
# COMPACT_ATOMS: atom_id res chain seq x y z
N GLY A 1 -22.67 11.34 7.65
CA GLY A 1 -21.67 10.65 6.85
C GLY A 1 -21.04 11.55 5.81
N HIS A 2 -19.93 11.16 5.24
CA HIS A 2 -19.24 11.90 4.18
C HIS A 2 -19.90 11.62 2.83
N LYS A 3 -19.96 12.65 1.96
CA LYS A 3 -20.32 12.46 0.56
C LYS A 3 -19.07 12.05 -0.22
N THR A 4 -19.14 10.96 -0.96
CA THR A 4 -18.02 10.47 -1.76
C THR A 4 -18.39 10.40 -3.24
N THR A 5 -17.43 10.74 -4.11
CA THR A 5 -17.54 10.61 -5.56
C THR A 5 -16.35 9.80 -6.05
N SER A 6 -16.59 8.74 -6.83
CA SER A 6 -15.53 7.92 -7.40
C SER A 6 -15.28 8.32 -8.86
N ILE A 7 -14.02 8.65 -9.16
CA ILE A 7 -13.56 9.00 -10.52
C ILE A 7 -12.60 7.93 -11.01
N ASP A 8 -12.89 7.33 -12.14
CA ASP A 8 -12.03 6.37 -12.80
C ASP A 8 -11.83 6.73 -14.30
N LYS A 9 -11.20 5.83 -15.06
CA LYS A 9 -10.93 6.06 -16.50
C LYS A 9 -12.20 6.25 -17.35
N ARG A 10 -13.37 5.79 -16.89
CA ARG A 10 -14.63 5.85 -17.64
C ARG A 10 -15.36 7.19 -17.46
N ASN A 11 -15.20 7.82 -16.29
CA ASN A 11 -15.87 9.07 -15.95
C ASN A 11 -14.87 10.20 -15.60
N TRP A 12 -13.64 10.12 -16.11
CA TRP A 12 -12.61 11.14 -15.87
C TRP A 12 -13.04 12.56 -16.30
N TYR A 13 -13.99 12.67 -17.24
CA TYR A 13 -14.56 13.94 -17.68
C TYR A 13 -15.37 14.66 -16.59
N GLU A 14 -15.80 13.96 -15.54
CA GLU A 14 -16.53 14.53 -14.39
C GLU A 14 -15.58 15.11 -13.33
N LEU A 15 -14.26 14.95 -13.48
CA LEU A 15 -13.27 15.30 -12.47
C LEU A 15 -13.39 16.77 -12.03
N ASP A 16 -13.44 17.70 -12.97
CA ASP A 16 -13.43 19.14 -12.65
C ASP A 16 -14.66 19.52 -11.81
N GLY A 17 -15.83 19.04 -12.18
CA GLY A 17 -17.06 19.24 -11.40
C GLY A 17 -17.01 18.60 -10.00
N ALA A 18 -16.37 17.43 -9.88
CA ALA A 18 -16.18 16.79 -8.58
C ALA A 18 -15.21 17.59 -7.68
N LEU A 19 -14.18 18.20 -8.27
CA LEU A 19 -13.19 19.00 -7.52
C LEU A 19 -13.72 20.31 -6.97
N GLU A 20 -14.77 20.91 -7.58
CA GLU A 20 -15.35 22.19 -7.13
C GLU A 20 -15.86 22.15 -5.68
N SER A 21 -16.33 21.01 -5.22
CA SER A 21 -16.90 20.82 -3.88
C SER A 21 -16.14 19.80 -3.02
N ALA A 22 -14.96 19.38 -3.45
CA ALA A 22 -14.17 18.41 -2.72
C ALA A 22 -13.39 19.07 -1.57
N ASP A 23 -13.48 18.49 -0.39
CA ASP A 23 -12.59 18.80 0.74
C ASP A 23 -11.30 17.99 0.67
N MET A 24 -11.36 16.79 0.09
CA MET A 24 -10.25 15.85 0.00
C MET A 24 -10.31 15.02 -1.29
N VAL A 25 -9.16 14.82 -1.90
CA VAL A 25 -8.96 13.90 -3.02
C VAL A 25 -8.02 12.80 -2.59
N ILE A 26 -8.46 11.54 -2.68
CA ILE A 26 -7.66 10.37 -2.33
C ILE A 26 -7.35 9.56 -3.58
N ILE A 27 -6.08 9.38 -3.89
CA ILE A 27 -5.60 8.56 -5.00
C ILE A 27 -5.53 7.11 -4.55
N THR A 28 -6.39 6.25 -5.13
CA THR A 28 -6.53 4.83 -4.76
C THR A 28 -6.27 3.89 -5.94
N VAL A 29 -5.50 4.35 -6.91
CA VAL A 29 -5.17 3.57 -8.12
C VAL A 29 -3.99 2.63 -7.88
N PRO A 30 -3.77 1.61 -8.76
CA PRO A 30 -2.58 0.76 -8.68
C PRO A 30 -1.26 1.54 -8.67
N ILE A 31 -0.25 1.00 -8.01
CA ILE A 31 1.04 1.68 -7.76
C ILE A 31 1.68 2.17 -9.07
N HIS A 32 1.70 1.32 -10.11
CA HIS A 32 2.36 1.62 -11.39
C HIS A 32 1.69 2.77 -12.19
N VAL A 33 0.41 3.11 -11.91
CA VAL A 33 -0.29 4.24 -12.55
C VAL A 33 -0.39 5.47 -11.68
N THR A 34 -0.01 5.40 -10.41
CA THR A 34 -0.15 6.50 -9.43
C THR A 34 0.51 7.78 -9.91
N GLU A 35 1.74 7.72 -10.41
CA GLU A 35 2.46 8.89 -10.92
C GLU A 35 1.70 9.57 -12.06
N SER A 36 1.23 8.80 -13.04
CA SER A 36 0.49 9.34 -14.18
C SER A 36 -0.81 10.02 -13.74
N VAL A 37 -1.50 9.47 -12.73
CA VAL A 37 -2.72 10.08 -12.18
C VAL A 37 -2.38 11.37 -11.43
N ILE A 38 -1.34 11.40 -10.61
CA ILE A 38 -0.86 12.63 -9.94
C ILE A 38 -0.58 13.71 -10.99
N GLN A 39 0.17 13.41 -12.05
CA GLN A 39 0.49 14.40 -13.08
C GLN A 39 -0.75 14.93 -13.82
N ARG A 40 -1.79 14.11 -14.02
CA ARG A 40 -3.06 14.56 -14.62
C ARG A 40 -3.87 15.50 -13.71
N LEU A 41 -3.62 15.53 -12.41
CA LEU A 41 -4.23 16.47 -11.46
C LEU A 41 -3.55 17.85 -11.44
N LYS A 42 -2.37 17.98 -12.06
CA LYS A 42 -1.59 19.24 -12.07
C LYS A 42 -2.41 20.40 -12.61
N GLY A 43 -2.47 21.48 -11.84
CA GLY A 43 -3.18 22.70 -12.18
C GLY A 43 -4.71 22.63 -12.09
N ARG A 44 -5.26 21.52 -11.60
CA ARG A 44 -6.72 21.29 -11.45
C ARG A 44 -7.21 21.36 -10.02
N LEU A 45 -6.33 21.12 -9.04
CA LEU A 45 -6.68 21.03 -7.63
C LEU A 45 -6.86 22.43 -7.03
N PRO A 46 -8.00 22.74 -6.39
CA PRO A 46 -8.15 23.92 -5.54
C PRO A 46 -7.14 23.89 -4.39
N LYS A 47 -6.56 25.04 -4.02
CA LYS A 47 -5.46 25.10 -3.04
C LYS A 47 -5.82 24.55 -1.66
N GLN A 48 -7.08 24.64 -1.26
CA GLN A 48 -7.58 24.19 0.04
C GLN A 48 -7.84 22.69 0.12
N VAL A 49 -7.91 22.01 -1.03
CA VAL A 49 -8.23 20.57 -1.07
C VAL A 49 -7.06 19.76 -0.54
N ILE A 50 -7.34 18.82 0.35
CA ILE A 50 -6.35 17.85 0.82
C ILE A 50 -6.08 16.86 -0.30
N LEU A 51 -4.81 16.75 -0.73
CA LEU A 51 -4.40 15.70 -1.67
C LEU A 51 -3.76 14.54 -0.91
N ALA A 52 -4.34 13.36 -1.02
CA ALA A 52 -3.87 12.15 -0.35
C ALA A 52 -3.74 10.97 -1.31
N ASP A 53 -3.01 9.94 -0.88
CA ASP A 53 -2.87 8.67 -1.58
C ASP A 53 -2.98 7.47 -0.63
N PHE A 54 -3.37 6.30 -1.16
CA PHE A 54 -3.44 5.02 -0.44
C PHE A 54 -2.38 4.01 -0.90
N THR A 55 -1.34 4.45 -1.60
CA THR A 55 -0.32 3.53 -2.10
C THR A 55 0.50 2.90 -0.96
N SER A 56 1.13 1.76 -1.25
CA SER A 56 2.00 1.05 -0.29
C SER A 56 3.40 1.67 -0.15
N ASN A 57 3.75 2.66 -0.95
CA ASN A 57 4.97 3.46 -0.85
C ASN A 57 4.59 4.90 -0.54
N LYS A 58 5.38 5.62 0.26
CA LYS A 58 5.03 6.99 0.66
C LYS A 58 5.95 8.05 0.07
N ARG A 59 7.26 7.85 0.09
CA ARG A 59 8.22 8.88 -0.33
C ARG A 59 7.93 9.41 -1.74
N ARG A 60 7.91 8.52 -2.73
CA ARG A 60 7.75 8.92 -4.14
C ARG A 60 6.39 9.57 -4.46
N PRO A 61 5.24 9.01 -4.06
CA PRO A 61 3.95 9.68 -4.25
C PRO A 61 3.88 11.04 -3.58
N ILE A 62 4.36 11.18 -2.35
CA ILE A 62 4.38 12.46 -1.62
C ILE A 62 5.22 13.50 -2.36
N GLU A 63 6.43 13.17 -2.82
CA GLU A 63 7.27 14.07 -3.62
C GLU A 63 6.55 14.54 -4.88
N GLN A 64 5.86 13.65 -5.57
CA GLN A 64 5.10 13.97 -6.77
C GLN A 64 3.88 14.84 -6.47
N MET A 65 3.15 14.57 -5.39
CA MET A 65 2.03 15.40 -4.95
C MET A 65 2.52 16.82 -4.59
N LYS A 66 3.65 16.96 -3.89
CA LYS A 66 4.28 18.26 -3.58
C LYS A 66 4.68 19.04 -4.83
N ALA A 67 5.08 18.36 -5.89
CA ALA A 67 5.48 19.02 -7.15
C ALA A 67 4.30 19.63 -7.91
N ILE A 68 3.06 19.20 -7.64
CA ILE A 68 1.86 19.66 -8.37
C ILE A 68 0.87 20.43 -7.51
N HIS A 69 0.96 20.35 -6.19
CA HIS A 69 -0.03 20.90 -5.26
C HIS A 69 0.65 21.69 -4.14
N THR A 70 0.12 22.88 -3.87
CA THR A 70 0.63 23.80 -2.82
C THR A 70 -0.22 23.78 -1.54
N GLY A 71 -1.35 23.08 -1.55
CA GLY A 71 -2.25 22.89 -0.42
C GLY A 71 -1.84 21.69 0.46
N PRO A 72 -2.73 21.22 1.34
CA PRO A 72 -2.43 20.14 2.27
C PRO A 72 -2.12 18.82 1.56
N ILE A 73 -1.10 18.09 2.04
CA ILE A 73 -0.70 16.78 1.51
C ILE A 73 -0.62 15.77 2.65
N LEU A 74 -1.28 14.63 2.45
CA LEU A 74 -1.36 13.54 3.41
C LEU A 74 -1.09 12.19 2.72
N GLY A 75 0.05 11.58 2.99
CA GLY A 75 0.30 10.19 2.60
C GLY A 75 -0.42 9.24 3.54
N LEU A 76 -1.15 8.27 3.02
CA LEU A 76 -1.88 7.27 3.80
C LEU A 76 -1.55 5.87 3.31
N HIS A 77 -1.45 4.92 4.23
CA HIS A 77 -1.28 3.51 3.89
C HIS A 77 -2.20 2.65 4.77
N PRO A 78 -3.38 2.27 4.27
CA PRO A 78 -4.21 1.25 4.90
C PRO A 78 -3.47 -0.09 4.92
N MET A 79 -3.21 -0.63 6.11
CA MET A 79 -2.50 -1.92 6.28
C MET A 79 -3.46 -3.11 6.20
N HIS A 80 -4.52 -2.97 5.45
CA HIS A 80 -5.55 -4.00 5.22
C HIS A 80 -6.00 -4.00 3.77
N GLY A 81 -6.54 -5.12 3.31
CA GLY A 81 -7.17 -5.23 2.00
C GLY A 81 -8.62 -4.73 2.01
N PRO A 82 -9.30 -4.75 0.85
CA PRO A 82 -10.68 -4.30 0.73
C PRO A 82 -11.69 -5.23 1.41
N ASP A 83 -11.32 -6.47 1.73
CA ASP A 83 -12.21 -7.53 2.20
C ASP A 83 -12.44 -7.51 3.73
N VAL A 84 -12.08 -6.40 4.43
CA VAL A 84 -12.34 -6.27 5.85
C VAL A 84 -13.82 -5.92 6.10
N GLU A 85 -14.44 -6.58 7.08
CA GLU A 85 -15.85 -6.35 7.42
C GLU A 85 -16.12 -4.92 7.94
N ASN A 86 -15.14 -4.35 8.64
CA ASN A 86 -15.20 -2.98 9.17
C ASN A 86 -13.79 -2.44 9.42
N LEU A 87 -13.69 -1.16 9.71
CA LEU A 87 -12.43 -0.46 9.94
C LEU A 87 -11.92 -0.55 11.39
N SER A 88 -12.74 -1.06 12.32
CA SER A 88 -12.35 -1.15 13.73
C SER A 88 -11.09 -2.02 13.89
N LYS A 89 -10.12 -1.49 14.64
CA LYS A 89 -8.79 -2.10 14.88
C LYS A 89 -7.90 -2.25 13.64
N GLN A 90 -8.36 -1.85 12.46
CA GLN A 90 -7.49 -1.83 11.27
C GLN A 90 -6.42 -0.76 11.43
N LEU A 91 -5.23 -1.05 10.94
CA LEU A 91 -4.10 -0.13 11.00
C LEU A 91 -4.08 0.78 9.77
N MET A 92 -3.95 2.08 10.01
CA MET A 92 -3.61 3.10 9.02
C MET A 92 -2.27 3.73 9.39
N VAL A 93 -1.32 3.76 8.48
CA VAL A 93 -0.14 4.61 8.63
C VAL A 93 -0.40 5.92 7.91
N ALA A 94 -0.17 7.03 8.61
CA ALA A 94 -0.33 8.38 8.10
C ALA A 94 1.03 9.08 8.03
N CYS A 95 1.28 9.76 6.92
CA CYS A 95 2.44 10.61 6.70
C CYS A 95 1.94 12.02 6.37
N PRO A 96 1.59 12.83 7.37
CA PRO A 96 1.22 14.24 7.18
C PRO A 96 2.48 15.03 6.81
N VAL A 97 2.40 15.82 5.73
CA VAL A 97 3.62 16.44 5.15
C VAL A 97 3.50 17.95 5.06
N GLN A 98 2.47 18.42 4.38
CA GLN A 98 2.30 19.83 4.08
C GLN A 98 0.97 20.33 4.63
N GLN A 99 1.00 21.41 5.40
CA GLN A 99 -0.18 21.96 6.08
C GLN A 99 -0.96 20.86 6.84
N ALA A 100 -0.24 20.08 7.64
CA ALA A 100 -0.75 18.87 8.30
C ALA A 100 -1.97 19.12 9.17
N GLU A 101 -2.07 20.32 9.80
CA GLU A 101 -3.20 20.75 10.61
C GLU A 101 -4.53 20.75 9.85
N GLN A 102 -4.49 20.95 8.53
CA GLN A 102 -5.71 20.95 7.70
C GLN A 102 -6.23 19.55 7.41
N SER A 103 -5.39 18.52 7.55
CA SER A 103 -5.78 17.12 7.38
C SER A 103 -6.13 16.40 8.68
N GLN A 104 -5.96 17.07 9.84
CA GLN A 104 -6.16 16.47 11.15
C GLN A 104 -7.58 15.91 11.34
N TRP A 105 -8.60 16.59 10.83
CA TRP A 105 -9.98 16.13 10.90
C TRP A 105 -10.18 14.73 10.30
N PHE A 106 -9.43 14.39 9.22
CA PHE A 106 -9.54 13.09 8.60
C PHE A 106 -8.89 11.99 9.46
N LEU A 107 -7.77 12.29 10.11
CA LEU A 107 -7.13 11.37 11.05
C LEU A 107 -8.04 11.10 12.25
N GLU A 108 -8.62 12.14 12.83
CA GLU A 108 -9.62 12.03 13.90
C GLU A 108 -10.85 11.22 13.47
N GLN A 109 -11.28 11.38 12.22
CA GLN A 109 -12.37 10.57 11.67
C GLN A 109 -11.97 9.09 11.55
N CYS A 110 -10.74 8.76 11.18
CA CYS A 110 -10.24 7.38 11.18
C CYS A 110 -10.25 6.78 12.60
N GLU A 111 -9.86 7.55 13.61
CA GLU A 111 -9.94 7.11 15.01
C GLU A 111 -11.38 6.89 15.47
N LEU A 112 -12.31 7.77 15.08
CA LEU A 112 -13.75 7.60 15.35
C LEU A 112 -14.32 6.33 14.71
N TRP A 113 -13.79 5.90 13.55
CA TRP A 113 -14.12 4.60 12.95
C TRP A 113 -13.46 3.42 13.68
N GLY A 114 -12.69 3.68 14.72
CA GLY A 114 -12.02 2.68 15.53
C GLY A 114 -10.72 2.16 14.91
N MET A 115 -10.16 2.85 13.93
CA MET A 115 -8.86 2.51 13.36
C MET A 115 -7.73 2.81 14.35
N ARG A 116 -6.67 2.04 14.25
CA ARG A 116 -5.39 2.36 14.90
C ARG A 116 -4.56 3.22 13.94
N LEU A 117 -4.18 4.41 14.37
CA LEU A 117 -3.30 5.28 13.60
C LEU A 117 -1.84 5.15 14.06
N ILE A 118 -0.92 5.23 13.10
CA ILE A 118 0.51 5.45 13.33
C ILE A 118 0.93 6.58 12.42
N GLU A 119 1.43 7.67 12.98
CA GLU A 119 2.09 8.71 12.22
C GLU A 119 3.57 8.39 12.02
N ALA A 120 4.07 8.61 10.82
CA ALA A 120 5.46 8.34 10.47
C ALA A 120 5.96 9.28 9.37
N GLU A 121 7.27 9.53 9.37
CA GLU A 121 7.93 10.12 8.21
C GLU A 121 7.91 9.13 7.03
N ALA A 122 7.81 9.66 5.80
CA ALA A 122 7.69 8.85 4.59
C ALA A 122 8.89 7.89 4.39
N GLU A 123 10.11 8.36 4.68
CA GLU A 123 11.34 7.57 4.60
C GLU A 123 11.34 6.42 5.59
N LYS A 124 10.95 6.69 6.85
CA LYS A 124 10.84 5.66 7.89
C LYS A 124 9.77 4.63 7.53
N HIS A 125 8.61 5.09 7.03
CA HIS A 125 7.57 4.21 6.54
C HIS A 125 8.11 3.25 5.47
N ASP A 126 8.71 3.79 4.41
CA ASP A 126 9.19 2.99 3.28
C ASP A 126 10.30 2.03 3.70
N HIS A 127 11.22 2.46 4.58
CA HIS A 127 12.25 1.59 5.13
C HIS A 127 11.66 0.38 5.88
N VAL A 128 10.66 0.59 6.73
CA VAL A 128 9.99 -0.50 7.45
C VAL A 128 9.21 -1.40 6.48
N MET A 129 8.56 -0.82 5.49
CA MET A 129 7.79 -1.57 4.48
C MET A 129 8.67 -2.40 3.55
N HIS A 130 9.96 -2.11 3.41
CA HIS A 130 10.88 -3.01 2.71
C HIS A 130 10.92 -4.41 3.34
N LEU A 131 10.85 -4.50 4.67
CA LEU A 131 10.83 -5.78 5.39
C LEU A 131 9.42 -6.32 5.56
N VAL A 132 8.51 -5.49 6.09
CA VAL A 132 7.15 -5.91 6.48
C VAL A 132 6.31 -6.33 5.27
N GLN A 133 6.46 -5.65 4.15
CA GLN A 133 5.77 -5.99 2.91
C GLN A 133 6.72 -6.60 1.87
N GLY A 134 7.77 -5.88 1.48
CA GLY A 134 8.63 -6.28 0.38
C GLY A 134 9.20 -7.68 0.56
N LEU A 135 10.03 -7.87 1.58
CA LEU A 135 10.67 -9.14 1.84
C LEU A 135 9.66 -10.22 2.22
N ARG A 136 8.70 -9.90 3.08
CA ARG A 136 7.75 -10.91 3.57
C ARG A 136 6.84 -11.45 2.47
N HIS A 137 6.33 -10.58 1.59
CA HIS A 137 5.53 -11.01 0.44
C HIS A 137 6.38 -11.79 -0.57
N PHE A 138 7.63 -11.35 -0.78
CA PHE A 138 8.55 -12.07 -1.64
C PHE A 138 8.82 -13.50 -1.17
N VAL A 139 9.07 -13.71 0.13
CA VAL A 139 9.27 -15.05 0.71
C VAL A 139 8.03 -15.93 0.51
N ALA A 140 6.83 -15.39 0.68
CA ALA A 140 5.60 -16.13 0.44
C ALA A 140 5.38 -16.46 -1.05
N LEU A 141 5.74 -15.55 -1.97
CA LEU A 141 5.75 -15.82 -3.41
C LEU A 141 6.75 -16.93 -3.77
N LEU A 142 7.94 -16.86 -3.19
CA LEU A 142 8.99 -17.88 -3.41
C LEU A 142 8.51 -19.25 -2.92
N HIS A 143 7.95 -19.33 -1.71
CA HIS A 143 7.41 -20.55 -1.14
C HIS A 143 6.30 -21.17 -2.02
N GLY A 144 5.30 -20.38 -2.42
CA GLY A 144 4.22 -20.88 -3.28
C GLY A 144 4.68 -21.24 -4.68
N SER A 145 5.66 -20.51 -5.25
CA SER A 145 6.30 -20.85 -6.52
C SER A 145 7.05 -22.17 -6.44
N PHE A 146 7.77 -22.42 -5.34
CA PHE A 146 8.47 -23.66 -5.08
C PHE A 146 7.49 -24.82 -4.97
N MET A 147 6.42 -24.68 -4.19
CA MET A 147 5.36 -25.69 -4.08
C MET A 147 4.79 -26.07 -5.45
N LYS A 148 4.49 -25.06 -6.28
CA LYS A 148 4.00 -25.28 -7.63
C LYS A 148 5.01 -26.01 -8.52
N HIS A 149 6.28 -25.64 -8.43
CA HIS A 149 7.35 -26.25 -9.25
C HIS A 149 7.52 -27.75 -8.96
N TYR A 150 7.37 -28.15 -7.71
CA TYR A 150 7.49 -29.56 -7.28
C TYR A 150 6.14 -30.29 -7.19
N ASP A 151 5.06 -29.70 -7.69
CA ASP A 151 3.70 -30.25 -7.67
C ASP A 151 3.26 -30.72 -6.26
N LEU A 152 3.61 -29.93 -5.25
CA LEU A 152 3.28 -30.24 -3.86
C LEU A 152 1.81 -29.93 -3.57
N ASN A 153 1.09 -30.93 -3.01
CA ASN A 153 -0.32 -30.75 -2.66
C ASN A 153 -0.46 -30.03 -1.30
N PRO A 154 -1.06 -28.82 -1.25
CA PRO A 154 -1.25 -28.10 0.01
C PRO A 154 -2.09 -28.85 1.05
N ASN A 155 -3.03 -29.71 0.64
CA ASN A 155 -3.87 -30.47 1.57
C ASN A 155 -3.02 -31.51 2.34
N ASP A 156 -2.14 -32.22 1.66
CA ASP A 156 -1.25 -33.18 2.32
C ASP A 156 -0.35 -32.48 3.33
N MET A 157 0.13 -31.28 2.99
CA MET A 157 0.94 -30.48 3.91
C MET A 157 0.14 -30.00 5.12
N LEU A 158 -1.15 -29.66 4.95
CA LEU A 158 -2.01 -29.24 6.05
C LEU A 158 -2.22 -30.36 7.08
N ASP A 159 -2.36 -31.60 6.62
CA ASP A 159 -2.59 -32.77 7.48
C ASP A 159 -1.40 -33.04 8.42
N TYR A 160 -0.19 -32.77 7.96
CA TYR A 160 1.05 -32.98 8.74
C TYR A 160 1.60 -31.67 9.36
N SER A 161 0.88 -30.56 9.28
CA SER A 161 1.43 -29.26 9.66
C SER A 161 1.24 -28.90 11.10
N SER A 162 2.27 -28.27 11.69
CA SER A 162 2.19 -27.53 12.95
C SER A 162 1.39 -26.22 12.77
N PRO A 163 0.93 -25.58 13.87
CA PRO A 163 0.27 -24.27 13.78
C PRO A 163 1.12 -23.18 13.09
N ILE A 164 2.44 -23.24 13.21
CA ILE A 164 3.37 -22.30 12.55
C ILE A 164 3.32 -22.49 11.04
N TYR A 165 3.43 -23.71 10.56
CA TYR A 165 3.40 -23.99 9.13
C TYR A 165 2.03 -23.69 8.50
N ARG A 166 0.93 -23.96 9.25
CA ARG A 166 -0.43 -23.56 8.83
C ARG A 166 -0.53 -22.04 8.60
N ALA A 167 0.02 -21.24 9.50
CA ALA A 167 0.04 -19.79 9.34
C ALA A 167 0.83 -19.37 8.08
N GLU A 168 1.93 -20.05 7.78
CA GLU A 168 2.72 -19.82 6.56
C GLU A 168 1.97 -20.19 5.27
N LEU A 169 1.31 -21.35 5.25
CA LEU A 169 0.46 -21.75 4.14
C LEU A 169 -0.70 -20.78 3.91
N MET A 170 -1.36 -20.30 4.99
CA MET A 170 -2.42 -19.31 4.90
C MET A 170 -1.93 -18.00 4.30
N MET A 171 -0.74 -17.53 4.69
CA MET A 171 -0.13 -16.31 4.10
C MET A 171 0.22 -16.51 2.63
N THR A 172 0.82 -17.63 2.28
CA THR A 172 1.12 -17.99 0.90
C THR A 172 -0.17 -18.04 0.07
N GLY A 173 -1.19 -18.76 0.54
CA GLY A 173 -2.49 -18.86 -0.13
C GLY A 173 -3.17 -17.50 -0.32
N ARG A 174 -3.13 -16.62 0.67
CA ARG A 174 -3.67 -15.26 0.57
C ARG A 174 -3.02 -14.46 -0.55
N ILE A 175 -1.69 -14.56 -0.71
CA ILE A 175 -0.97 -13.86 -1.78
C ILE A 175 -1.37 -14.41 -3.15
N PHE A 176 -1.44 -15.71 -3.31
CA PHE A 176 -1.80 -16.34 -4.59
C PHE A 176 -3.30 -16.21 -4.94
N ALA A 177 -4.16 -15.94 -3.97
CA ALA A 177 -5.58 -15.67 -4.20
C ALA A 177 -5.88 -14.24 -4.72
N GLN A 178 -4.89 -13.35 -4.69
CA GLN A 178 -5.04 -11.97 -5.13
C GLN A 178 -4.30 -11.70 -6.46
N SER A 179 -4.37 -10.45 -6.96
CA SER A 179 -3.71 -10.07 -8.20
C SER A 179 -2.19 -10.21 -8.13
N ALA A 180 -1.62 -10.99 -9.05
CA ALA A 180 -0.17 -11.12 -9.20
C ALA A 180 0.51 -9.79 -9.51
N GLU A 181 -0.17 -8.90 -10.27
CA GLU A 181 0.31 -7.56 -10.61
C GLU A 181 0.47 -6.69 -9.34
N LEU A 182 -0.51 -6.73 -8.44
CA LEU A 182 -0.44 -6.01 -7.16
C LEU A 182 0.81 -6.41 -6.36
N TYR A 183 1.07 -7.71 -6.24
CA TYR A 183 2.23 -8.17 -5.48
C TYR A 183 3.55 -7.93 -6.21
N ALA A 184 3.57 -8.01 -7.53
CA ALA A 184 4.73 -7.59 -8.32
C ALA A 184 5.05 -6.11 -8.08
N ASP A 185 4.04 -5.24 -8.10
CA ASP A 185 4.18 -3.82 -7.79
C ASP A 185 4.69 -3.60 -6.35
N ILE A 186 4.15 -4.30 -5.36
CA ILE A 186 4.59 -4.18 -3.97
C ILE A 186 6.03 -4.66 -3.79
N VAL A 187 6.39 -5.79 -4.38
CA VAL A 187 7.68 -6.46 -4.17
C VAL A 187 8.80 -5.80 -4.97
N PHE A 188 8.52 -5.38 -6.22
CA PHE A 188 9.56 -4.96 -7.16
C PHE A 188 9.51 -3.48 -7.55
N SER A 189 8.67 -2.66 -6.91
CA SER A 189 8.39 -1.28 -7.29
C SER A 189 9.54 -0.29 -7.15
N ASN A 190 10.59 -0.61 -6.39
CA ASN A 190 11.74 0.28 -6.24
C ASN A 190 13.06 -0.49 -6.17
N GLU A 191 14.16 0.20 -6.50
CA GLU A 191 15.49 -0.41 -6.57
C GLU A 191 16.06 -0.76 -5.19
N GLU A 192 15.77 0.01 -4.14
CA GLU A 192 16.23 -0.28 -2.77
C GLU A 192 15.65 -1.61 -2.29
N ARG A 193 14.39 -1.88 -2.62
CA ARG A 193 13.71 -3.13 -2.30
C ARG A 193 14.31 -4.30 -3.09
N ARG A 194 14.56 -4.10 -4.38
CA ARG A 194 15.26 -5.12 -5.21
C ARG A 194 16.64 -5.45 -4.65
N ALA A 195 17.43 -4.44 -4.28
CA ALA A 195 18.74 -4.64 -3.66
C ALA A 195 18.66 -5.39 -2.33
N LEU A 196 17.61 -5.16 -1.52
CA LEU A 196 17.37 -5.93 -0.30
C LEU A 196 17.09 -7.40 -0.60
N LEU A 197 16.28 -7.70 -1.60
CA LEU A 197 15.99 -9.08 -2.00
C LEU A 197 17.25 -9.81 -2.49
N LEU A 198 18.13 -9.16 -3.24
CA LEU A 198 19.40 -9.75 -3.66
C LEU A 198 20.28 -10.09 -2.46
N ARG A 199 20.45 -9.16 -1.51
CA ARG A 199 21.17 -9.43 -0.24
C ARG A 199 20.55 -10.55 0.58
N PHE A 200 19.23 -10.70 0.54
CA PHE A 200 18.54 -11.79 1.21
C PHE A 200 18.92 -13.15 0.60
N PHE A 201 19.00 -13.26 -0.73
CA PHE A 201 19.45 -14.46 -1.41
C PHE A 201 20.91 -14.79 -1.13
N GLU A 202 21.80 -13.78 -1.17
CA GLU A 202 23.22 -13.95 -0.82
C GLU A 202 23.37 -14.50 0.60
N HIS A 203 22.63 -13.95 1.54
CA HIS A 203 22.64 -14.41 2.93
C HIS A 203 22.09 -15.86 3.06
N HIS A 204 21.07 -16.22 2.31
CA HIS A 204 20.52 -17.59 2.28
C HIS A 204 21.54 -18.60 1.71
N ALA A 205 22.25 -18.24 0.65
CA ALA A 205 23.30 -19.09 0.10
C ALA A 205 24.38 -19.39 1.13
N LEU A 206 24.84 -18.38 1.88
CA LEU A 206 25.81 -18.55 2.96
C LEU A 206 25.32 -19.51 4.06
N LEU A 207 24.03 -19.45 4.42
CA LEU A 207 23.47 -20.34 5.43
C LEU A 207 23.36 -21.80 4.93
N ALA A 208 23.20 -22.01 3.62
CA ALA A 208 23.14 -23.35 3.04
C ALA A 208 24.51 -24.05 2.98
N GLU A 209 25.61 -23.30 3.09
CA GLU A 209 27.00 -23.83 3.14
C GLU A 209 27.47 -24.17 4.57
N MET A 210 26.71 -23.81 5.60
CA MET A 210 27.00 -24.10 7.02
C MET A 210 26.45 -25.46 7.47
#